data_d5b7f2b8689a0b8e99b57413c135dcf9
#
_entry.id   d5b7f2b8689a0b8e99b57413c135dcf9
#
_cell.length_a   1.000
_cell.length_b   1.000
_cell.length_c   1.000
_cell.angle_alpha   90.00
_cell.angle_beta   90.00
_cell.angle_gamma   90.00
#
_symmetry.space_group_name_H-M   'P 1'
#
loop_
_entity.id
_entity.type
_entity.pdbx_description
1 polymer ?
#
loop_
_entity_poly.entity_id
_entity_poly.type
_entity_poly.pdbx_seq_one_letter_code
_entity_poly.pdbx_strand_id
1 'polypeptide(L)'
;MKYDFIIVGAGSAGCVLANRLTKDGRNHVLLVEAGPKNNALSLKIPAAVLKNLQTTKYNWAYQGEPEPELGGRTITHDRGKTLGGSSSINGLCFIRGHALDFEGWRQSGCEGWGLSLIHI
;
A
#
# COMPACT_ATOMS: atom_id res chain seq x y z
N MET A 1 29.58 -3.47 0.78
CA MET A 1 28.73 -3.72 -0.41
C MET A 1 28.32 -2.38 -0.98
N LYS A 2 28.30 -2.24 -2.28
CA LYS A 2 27.79 -1.05 -2.97
C LYS A 2 26.42 -1.44 -3.59
N TYR A 3 25.43 -0.57 -3.43
CA TYR A 3 24.12 -0.74 -4.02
C TYR A 3 23.92 0.31 -5.09
N ASP A 4 23.25 -0.05 -6.16
CA ASP A 4 22.88 0.87 -7.25
C ASP A 4 21.61 1.64 -6.91
N PHE A 5 20.68 0.99 -6.15
CA PHE A 5 19.43 1.60 -5.70
C PHE A 5 19.16 1.24 -4.24
N ILE A 6 18.58 2.20 -3.52
CA ILE A 6 18.02 1.99 -2.18
C ILE A 6 16.53 2.30 -2.26
N ILE A 7 15.70 1.32 -1.93
CA ILE A 7 14.24 1.45 -1.87
C ILE A 7 13.82 1.47 -0.42
N VAL A 8 13.16 2.55 0.00
CA VAL A 8 12.65 2.71 1.37
C VAL A 8 11.18 2.36 1.39
N GLY A 9 10.85 1.30 2.11
CA GLY A 9 9.53 0.72 2.24
C GLY A 9 9.29 -0.47 1.32
N ALA A 10 9.02 -1.64 1.91
CA ALA A 10 8.70 -2.88 1.20
C ALA A 10 7.18 -3.10 1.07
N GLY A 11 6.44 -2.03 0.81
CA GLY A 11 5.03 -2.10 0.42
C GLY A 11 4.86 -2.54 -1.03
N SER A 12 3.65 -2.45 -1.56
CA SER A 12 3.32 -2.90 -2.92
C SER A 12 4.22 -2.26 -3.99
N ALA A 13 4.42 -0.94 -3.93
CA ALA A 13 5.28 -0.23 -4.88
C ALA A 13 6.75 -0.61 -4.75
N GLY A 14 7.29 -0.63 -3.51
CA GLY A 14 8.69 -0.97 -3.26
C GLY A 14 9.04 -2.40 -3.68
N CYS A 15 8.15 -3.36 -3.44
CA CYS A 15 8.31 -4.74 -3.89
C CYS A 15 8.33 -4.85 -5.42
N VAL A 16 7.47 -4.10 -6.12
CA VAL A 16 7.46 -4.07 -7.59
C VAL A 16 8.75 -3.46 -8.12
N LEU A 17 9.18 -2.33 -7.56
CA LEU A 17 10.45 -1.69 -7.96
C LEU A 17 11.64 -2.61 -7.73
N ALA A 18 11.73 -3.24 -6.55
CA ALA A 18 12.82 -4.18 -6.25
C ALA A 18 12.85 -5.32 -7.28
N ASN A 19 11.71 -5.93 -7.55
CA ASN A 19 11.59 -7.00 -8.53
C ASN A 19 12.01 -6.54 -9.95
N ARG A 20 11.53 -5.39 -10.39
CA ARG A 20 11.80 -4.90 -11.75
C ARG A 20 13.25 -4.48 -11.94
N LEU A 21 13.83 -3.76 -10.96
CA LEU A 21 15.21 -3.29 -11.04
C LEU A 21 16.24 -4.42 -10.97
N THR A 22 15.92 -5.54 -10.33
CA THR A 22 16.82 -6.69 -10.23
C THR A 22 16.58 -7.78 -11.28
N LYS A 23 15.56 -7.62 -12.13
CA LYS A 23 15.09 -8.69 -13.04
C LYS A 23 16.16 -9.20 -13.99
N ASP A 24 17.02 -8.31 -14.48
CA ASP A 24 18.09 -8.64 -15.43
C ASP A 24 19.44 -8.93 -14.77
N GLY A 25 19.51 -8.88 -13.43
CA GLY A 25 20.69 -9.16 -12.64
C GLY A 25 21.79 -8.08 -12.70
N ARG A 26 21.54 -6.93 -13.32
CA ARG A 26 22.53 -5.87 -13.49
C ARG A 26 22.64 -4.95 -12.28
N ASN A 27 21.59 -4.83 -11.52
CA ASN A 27 21.51 -3.90 -10.39
C ASN A 27 21.49 -4.63 -9.06
N HIS A 28 22.22 -4.08 -8.08
CA HIS A 28 22.12 -4.46 -6.67
C HIS A 28 21.19 -3.47 -5.97
N VAL A 29 20.09 -3.99 -5.42
CA VAL A 29 19.05 -3.18 -4.78
C VAL A 29 19.01 -3.49 -3.30
N LEU A 30 19.07 -2.46 -2.47
CA LEU A 30 18.78 -2.55 -1.03
C LEU A 30 17.32 -2.17 -0.80
N LEU A 31 16.52 -3.11 -0.34
CA LEU A 31 15.14 -2.86 0.10
C LEU A 31 15.10 -2.76 1.62
N VAL A 32 14.70 -1.59 2.14
CA VAL A 32 14.62 -1.30 3.56
C VAL A 32 13.17 -1.25 4.01
N GLU A 33 12.84 -1.96 5.06
CA GLU A 33 11.49 -2.00 5.63
C GLU A 33 11.56 -1.71 7.14
N ALA A 34 10.66 -0.84 7.63
CA ALA A 34 10.61 -0.47 9.05
C ALA A 34 10.01 -1.57 9.93
N GLY A 35 9.12 -2.37 9.37
CA GLY A 35 8.41 -3.41 10.09
C GLY A 35 9.09 -4.77 10.02
N PRO A 36 8.59 -5.75 10.79
CA PRO A 36 9.11 -7.11 10.80
C PRO A 36 8.74 -7.88 9.52
N LYS A 37 9.29 -9.08 9.38
CA LYS A 37 8.87 -10.03 8.32
C LYS A 37 7.39 -10.38 8.47
N ASN A 38 6.71 -10.60 7.35
CA ASN A 38 5.27 -10.92 7.26
C ASN A 38 4.96 -12.42 7.44
N ASN A 39 5.76 -13.14 8.22
CA ASN A 39 5.62 -14.57 8.41
C ASN A 39 4.65 -14.98 9.55
N ALA A 40 4.09 -14.01 10.27
CA ALA A 40 3.11 -14.28 11.32
C ALA A 40 1.82 -14.90 10.75
N LEU A 41 1.28 -15.88 11.47
CA LEU A 41 0.04 -16.57 11.07
C LEU A 41 -1.13 -15.59 10.93
N SER A 42 -1.23 -14.58 11.81
CA SER A 42 -2.28 -13.57 11.75
C SER A 42 -2.28 -12.74 10.45
N LEU A 43 -1.12 -12.58 9.81
CA LEU A 43 -1.01 -11.89 8.53
C LEU A 43 -1.41 -12.78 7.33
N LYS A 44 -1.51 -14.09 7.55
CA LYS A 44 -1.87 -15.08 6.51
C LYS A 44 -3.33 -15.50 6.58
N ILE A 45 -4.03 -15.17 7.65
CA ILE A 45 -5.44 -15.54 7.86
C ILE A 45 -6.32 -14.30 7.61
N PRO A 46 -7.18 -14.29 6.57
CA PRO A 46 -8.05 -13.14 6.28
C PRO A 46 -8.91 -12.70 7.46
N ALA A 47 -9.45 -13.64 8.24
CA ALA A 47 -10.26 -13.34 9.42
C ALA A 47 -9.49 -12.61 10.54
N ALA A 48 -8.17 -12.58 10.50
CA ALA A 48 -7.34 -11.89 11.50
C ALA A 48 -7.05 -10.42 11.17
N VAL A 49 -7.64 -9.86 10.11
CA VAL A 49 -7.38 -8.49 9.65
C VAL A 49 -7.61 -7.48 10.78
N LEU A 50 -8.73 -7.55 11.47
CA LEU A 50 -9.06 -6.62 12.58
C LEU A 50 -8.03 -6.70 13.72
N LYS A 51 -7.55 -7.90 14.04
CA LYS A 51 -6.48 -8.08 15.03
C LYS A 51 -5.17 -7.41 14.60
N ASN A 52 -4.83 -7.48 13.31
CA ASN A 52 -3.61 -6.86 12.78
C ASN A 52 -3.73 -5.32 12.78
N LEU A 53 -4.91 -4.76 12.55
CA LEU A 53 -5.15 -3.32 12.62
C LEU A 53 -5.06 -2.77 14.06
N GLN A 54 -5.37 -3.59 15.06
CA GLN A 54 -5.32 -3.20 16.47
C GLN A 54 -3.91 -3.25 17.09
N THR A 55 -2.89 -3.70 16.37
CA THR A 55 -1.53 -3.82 16.90
C THR A 55 -0.57 -2.85 16.22
N THR A 56 0.24 -2.15 17.00
CA THR A 56 1.33 -1.30 16.50
C THR A 56 2.53 -2.09 15.97
N LYS A 57 2.53 -3.41 16.12
CA LYS A 57 3.58 -4.27 15.57
C LYS A 57 3.57 -4.29 14.04
N TYR A 58 2.37 -4.36 13.43
CA TYR A 58 2.19 -4.47 11.98
C TYR A 58 1.47 -3.28 11.37
N ASN A 59 1.08 -2.32 12.19
CA ASN A 59 0.33 -1.14 11.81
C ASN A 59 0.98 0.12 12.39
N TRP A 60 1.14 1.17 11.58
CA TRP A 60 1.58 2.47 12.05
C TRP A 60 0.50 3.18 12.87
N ALA A 61 -0.77 2.96 12.52
CA ALA A 61 -1.94 3.54 13.19
C ALA A 61 -1.79 5.06 13.40
N TYR A 62 -1.44 5.79 12.35
CA TYR A 62 -1.26 7.24 12.44
C TYR A 62 -2.54 7.91 12.88
N GLN A 63 -2.44 8.84 13.83
CA GLN A 63 -3.57 9.68 14.21
C GLN A 63 -3.60 10.92 13.32
N GLY A 64 -4.75 11.17 12.69
CA GLY A 64 -4.99 12.42 11.98
C GLY A 64 -5.16 13.59 12.93
N GLU A 65 -5.08 14.81 12.40
CA GLU A 65 -5.46 16.01 13.13
C GLU A 65 -6.98 16.01 13.37
N PRO A 66 -7.48 16.71 14.41
CA PRO A 66 -8.91 16.90 14.61
C PRO A 66 -9.55 17.56 13.39
N GLU A 67 -10.57 16.94 12.84
CA GLU A 67 -11.25 17.43 11.63
C GLU A 67 -12.51 18.23 12.01
N PRO A 68 -12.53 19.56 11.84
CA PRO A 68 -13.66 20.40 12.23
C PRO A 68 -14.96 19.99 11.57
N GLU A 69 -14.93 19.63 10.27
CA GLU A 69 -16.11 19.19 9.50
C GLU A 69 -16.68 17.84 9.98
N LEU A 70 -15.93 17.11 10.77
CA LEU A 70 -16.35 15.85 11.42
C LEU A 70 -16.62 16.04 12.92
N GLY A 71 -16.92 17.25 13.38
CA GLY A 71 -17.16 17.55 14.77
C GLY A 71 -15.95 17.41 15.67
N GLY A 72 -14.76 17.71 15.16
CA GLY A 72 -13.49 17.65 15.90
C GLY A 72 -12.96 16.24 16.12
N ARG A 73 -13.46 15.21 15.40
CA ARG A 73 -12.97 13.84 15.52
C ARG A 73 -11.60 13.69 14.86
N THR A 74 -10.75 12.88 15.49
CA THR A 74 -9.53 12.36 14.87
C THR A 74 -9.84 11.04 14.17
N ILE A 75 -9.20 10.80 13.03
CA ILE A 75 -9.32 9.55 12.28
C ILE A 75 -8.00 8.81 12.35
N THR A 76 -8.05 7.54 12.70
CA THR A 76 -6.87 6.67 12.65
C THR A 76 -6.64 6.22 11.20
N HIS A 77 -5.44 6.44 10.70
CA HIS A 77 -5.01 6.01 9.38
C HIS A 77 -4.15 4.76 9.48
N ASP A 78 -4.74 3.62 9.20
CA ASP A 78 -4.03 2.35 9.19
C ASP A 78 -3.08 2.26 7.99
N ARG A 79 -1.81 1.96 8.29
CA ARG A 79 -0.76 1.73 7.29
C ARG A 79 0.11 0.56 7.73
N GLY A 80 0.32 -0.39 6.84
CA GLY A 80 1.11 -1.57 7.16
C GLY A 80 2.57 -1.25 7.47
N LYS A 81 3.07 -1.87 8.54
CA LYS A 81 4.45 -1.79 9.03
C LYS A 81 5.03 -3.20 9.04
N THR A 82 5.27 -3.75 7.86
CA THR A 82 5.79 -5.11 7.64
C THR A 82 6.13 -5.28 6.17
N LEU A 83 6.85 -6.34 5.81
CA LEU A 83 7.03 -6.73 4.41
C LEU A 83 5.67 -6.89 3.72
N GLY A 84 5.48 -6.25 2.57
CA GLY A 84 4.21 -6.13 1.86
C GLY A 84 3.42 -4.86 2.22
N GLY A 85 3.81 -4.16 3.32
CA GLY A 85 3.16 -2.91 3.73
C GLY A 85 1.67 -3.09 3.99
N SER A 86 0.86 -2.13 3.54
CA SER A 86 -0.60 -2.16 3.73
C SER A 86 -1.29 -3.32 3.03
N SER A 87 -0.70 -3.91 1.98
CA SER A 87 -1.27 -5.11 1.35
C SER A 87 -1.22 -6.35 2.25
N SER A 88 -0.37 -6.34 3.30
CA SER A 88 -0.30 -7.43 4.28
C SER A 88 -1.32 -7.31 5.42
N ILE A 89 -2.00 -6.17 5.55
CA ILE A 89 -2.99 -5.91 6.63
C ILE A 89 -4.33 -5.39 6.12
N ASN A 90 -4.54 -5.25 4.80
CA ASN A 90 -5.77 -4.73 4.22
C ASN A 90 -6.94 -5.71 4.36
N GLY A 91 -8.15 -5.23 4.06
CA GLY A 91 -9.38 -6.01 4.14
C GLY A 91 -9.59 -7.02 3.00
N LEU A 92 -8.62 -7.17 2.08
CA LEU A 92 -8.65 -8.11 0.95
C LEU A 92 -9.86 -7.91 0.01
N CYS A 93 -10.44 -6.71 -0.01
CA CYS A 93 -11.51 -6.39 -0.94
C CYS A 93 -10.94 -6.20 -2.35
N PHE A 94 -11.38 -7.03 -3.28
CA PHE A 94 -11.05 -6.90 -4.69
C PHE A 94 -12.26 -6.39 -5.46
N ILE A 95 -12.29 -5.09 -5.75
CA ILE A 95 -13.37 -4.41 -6.47
C ILE A 95 -12.74 -3.58 -7.58
N ARG A 96 -13.30 -3.65 -8.77
CA ARG A 96 -12.94 -2.76 -9.88
C ARG A 96 -13.66 -1.43 -9.71
N GLY A 97 -13.02 -0.32 -10.09
CA GLY A 97 -13.67 0.98 -10.16
C GLY A 97 -14.85 0.98 -11.13
N HIS A 98 -15.86 1.80 -10.82
CA HIS A 98 -17.00 1.97 -11.72
C HIS A 98 -16.59 2.76 -12.97
N ALA A 99 -17.20 2.45 -14.11
CA ALA A 99 -16.87 3.12 -15.39
C ALA A 99 -16.98 4.65 -15.32
N LEU A 100 -17.97 5.15 -14.58
CA LEU A 100 -18.19 6.59 -14.41
C LEU A 100 -17.11 7.28 -13.58
N ASP A 101 -16.42 6.58 -12.68
CA ASP A 101 -15.31 7.15 -11.90
C ASP A 101 -14.16 7.51 -12.84
N PHE A 102 -13.79 6.58 -13.72
CA PHE A 102 -12.74 6.80 -14.71
C PHE A 102 -13.12 7.87 -15.74
N GLU A 103 -14.39 7.87 -16.17
CA GLU A 103 -14.89 8.88 -17.10
C GLU A 103 -14.92 10.27 -16.45
N GLY A 104 -15.29 10.37 -15.18
CA GLY A 104 -15.21 11.60 -14.39
C GLY A 104 -13.77 12.13 -14.30
N TRP A 105 -12.79 11.28 -14.09
CA TRP A 105 -11.38 11.68 -14.10
C TRP A 105 -10.95 12.21 -15.47
N ARG A 106 -11.33 11.52 -16.55
CA ARG A 106 -11.06 11.99 -17.92
C ARG A 106 -11.66 13.37 -18.17
N GLN A 107 -12.93 13.59 -17.79
CA GLN A 107 -13.61 14.86 -17.94
C GLN A 107 -12.98 15.98 -17.10
N SER A 108 -12.38 15.64 -15.98
CA SER A 108 -11.64 16.56 -15.12
C SER A 108 -10.22 16.88 -15.63
N GLY A 109 -9.87 16.45 -16.85
CA GLY A 109 -8.61 16.76 -17.50
C GLY A 109 -7.51 15.68 -17.34
N CYS A 110 -7.83 14.54 -16.71
CA CYS A 110 -6.90 13.40 -16.64
C CYS A 110 -6.99 12.59 -17.94
N GLU A 111 -6.49 13.14 -19.03
CA GLU A 111 -6.45 12.45 -20.33
C GLU A 111 -5.71 11.11 -20.19
N GLY A 112 -6.21 10.05 -20.83
CA GLY A 112 -5.64 8.71 -20.71
C GLY A 112 -6.21 7.87 -19.56
N TRP A 113 -7.07 8.43 -18.69
CA TRP A 113 -7.72 7.70 -17.59
C TRP A 113 -9.15 7.26 -17.89
N GLY A 114 -9.64 7.45 -19.11
CA GLY A 114 -10.94 6.89 -19.53
C GLY A 114 -10.93 5.36 -19.47
N LEU A 115 -12.08 4.75 -19.14
CA LEU A 115 -12.22 3.31 -18.96
C LEU A 115 -11.69 2.50 -20.14
N SER A 116 -11.88 2.96 -21.37
CA SER A 116 -11.40 2.30 -22.60
C SER A 116 -9.88 2.20 -22.69
N LEU A 117 -9.14 3.04 -21.96
CA LEU A 117 -7.67 3.06 -21.96
C LEU A 117 -7.08 2.33 -20.76
N ILE A 118 -7.83 2.20 -19.67
CA ILE A 118 -7.38 1.50 -18.45
C ILE A 118 -7.78 0.02 -18.47
N HIS A 119 -8.82 -0.31 -19.20
CA HIS A 119 -9.34 -1.65 -19.35
C HIS A 119 -8.70 -2.32 -20.56
N ILE A 120 -7.43 -2.67 -20.39
CA ILE A 120 -6.73 -3.51 -21.37
C ILE A 120 -6.88 -4.96 -20.98
#